data_5a7e14e6b6b53ef8ded075b0204e10c1
#
_entry.id   5a7e14e6b6b53ef8ded075b0204e10c1
#
_cell.length_a   1.000
_cell.length_b   1.000
_cell.length_c   1.000
_cell.angle_alpha   90.00
_cell.angle_beta   90.00
_cell.angle_gamma   90.00
#
_symmetry.space_group_name_H-M   'P 1'
#
loop_
_entity.id
_entity.type
_entity.pdbx_description
1 polymer ?
#
loop_
_entity_poly.entity_id
_entity_poly.type
_entity_poly.pdbx_seq_one_letter_code
_entity_poly.pdbx_strand_id
1 'polypeptide(L)'
;MSDDSSPAKIAAALRQWIAAAPPGAKLPSTRSLVAQHGASPVTVQKALRSLAAEGVVESRPGVGTFVRAARVARPNDFGWQTAALGAPNHRIPQLPTALQSAPNDAIALHSGYPERALLPERLVRAAFTRAARTDALVDRPPTAGLPDLQSWFAAELESATPAGTTPVAPSDVVVIPGSQGGLITAFRALVGTGRPLLVESPTYWGAILAAAQVGVQVIPVPSGFGGPDPDALSRAFEQSGARAFYAQPSFASPTGALWSPALAGRVLDAVRQHGAFLIEDDSAHDFGMTADPSPVAAQDDGGHVVYIRSLSKSVSPAVRVAGLIARGPARKRILADAQAESMYVSGVLQAVALDVVTQPAWRTHLRRLRHELKARRDLLVDSLREHAPGAQLEAVPQGGLNLWARLPDAVDLGRVVQECKSAGVIIGAGSEWFPAEPTGQYIRLNYAGPNPGAFPEGARTIGQVLARAT
;
A
#
# COMPACT_ATOMS: atom_id res chain seq x y z
N MET A 1 -3.97 -43.67 -2.35
CA MET A 1 -5.19 -43.46 -3.18
C MET A 1 -5.11 -42.05 -3.72
N SER A 2 -5.01 -41.94 -5.04
CA SER A 2 -4.63 -40.72 -5.73
C SER A 2 -5.66 -39.58 -5.58
N ASP A 3 -5.15 -38.40 -5.30
CA ASP A 3 -5.84 -37.10 -5.18
C ASP A 3 -6.49 -36.61 -6.51
N ASP A 4 -6.63 -37.48 -7.50
CA ASP A 4 -7.15 -37.21 -8.84
C ASP A 4 -8.67 -37.10 -8.95
N SER A 5 -9.40 -37.43 -7.89
CA SER A 5 -10.87 -37.53 -7.87
C SER A 5 -11.58 -36.29 -7.27
N SER A 6 -10.90 -35.15 -7.09
CA SER A 6 -11.56 -33.95 -6.57
C SER A 6 -12.45 -33.27 -7.63
N PRO A 7 -13.61 -32.68 -7.27
CA PRO A 7 -14.49 -31.98 -8.21
C PRO A 7 -13.76 -30.89 -9.03
N ALA A 8 -12.78 -30.21 -8.41
CA ALA A 8 -12.00 -29.15 -9.06
C ALA A 8 -11.07 -29.70 -10.17
N LYS A 9 -10.43 -30.84 -9.94
CA LYS A 9 -9.57 -31.49 -10.94
C LYS A 9 -10.37 -32.02 -12.12
N ILE A 10 -11.52 -32.65 -11.85
CA ILE A 10 -12.43 -33.09 -12.90
C ILE A 10 -12.93 -31.92 -13.73
N ALA A 11 -13.32 -30.80 -13.09
CA ALA A 11 -13.74 -29.60 -13.79
C ALA A 11 -12.60 -29.01 -14.65
N ALA A 12 -11.34 -29.02 -14.16
CA ALA A 12 -10.18 -28.57 -14.91
C ALA A 12 -9.93 -29.44 -16.17
N ALA A 13 -9.96 -30.76 -16.03
CA ALA A 13 -9.82 -31.69 -17.17
C ALA A 13 -10.94 -31.49 -18.20
N LEU A 14 -12.19 -31.33 -17.73
CA LEU A 14 -13.32 -31.04 -18.59
C LEU A 14 -13.22 -29.69 -19.32
N ARG A 15 -12.67 -28.65 -18.68
CA ARG A 15 -12.40 -27.36 -19.34
C ARG A 15 -11.42 -27.51 -20.51
N GLN A 16 -10.37 -28.30 -20.36
CA GLN A 16 -9.44 -28.58 -21.45
C GLN A 16 -10.15 -29.29 -22.60
N TRP A 17 -10.98 -30.30 -22.31
CA TRP A 17 -11.78 -30.98 -23.29
C TRP A 17 -12.77 -30.04 -23.99
N ILE A 18 -13.50 -29.22 -23.24
CA ILE A 18 -14.46 -28.22 -23.72
C ILE A 18 -13.78 -27.20 -24.66
N ALA A 19 -12.56 -26.76 -24.32
CA ALA A 19 -11.81 -25.81 -25.13
C ALA A 19 -11.45 -26.34 -26.52
N ALA A 20 -11.32 -27.69 -26.67
CA ALA A 20 -11.04 -28.35 -27.94
C ALA A 20 -12.31 -28.84 -28.66
N ALA A 21 -13.46 -28.86 -28.00
CA ALA A 21 -14.71 -29.41 -28.56
C ALA A 21 -15.52 -28.30 -29.27
N PRO A 22 -16.22 -28.64 -30.38
CA PRO A 22 -17.08 -27.68 -31.06
C PRO A 22 -18.28 -27.30 -30.17
N PRO A 23 -18.84 -26.10 -30.32
CA PRO A 23 -20.06 -25.67 -29.66
C PRO A 23 -21.20 -26.65 -29.90
N GLY A 24 -21.95 -26.99 -28.89
CA GLY A 24 -23.03 -27.99 -28.97
C GLY A 24 -22.55 -29.43 -28.85
N ALA A 25 -21.26 -29.68 -28.73
CA ALA A 25 -20.75 -31.05 -28.51
C ALA A 25 -21.30 -31.62 -27.20
N LYS A 26 -21.70 -32.88 -27.20
CA LYS A 26 -22.17 -33.59 -26.04
C LYS A 26 -21.00 -34.07 -25.19
N LEU A 27 -20.99 -33.71 -23.89
CA LEU A 27 -19.99 -34.21 -22.96
C LEU A 27 -20.17 -35.73 -22.75
N PRO A 28 -19.09 -36.43 -22.37
CA PRO A 28 -19.20 -37.82 -21.92
C PRO A 28 -20.24 -37.98 -20.83
N SER A 29 -20.94 -39.12 -20.80
CA SER A 29 -21.97 -39.35 -19.78
C SER A 29 -21.38 -39.35 -18.37
N THR A 30 -22.19 -38.99 -17.37
CA THR A 30 -21.77 -39.06 -15.95
C THR A 30 -21.17 -40.41 -15.59
N ARG A 31 -21.73 -41.52 -16.15
CA ARG A 31 -21.19 -42.86 -15.94
C ARG A 31 -19.81 -43.05 -16.55
N SER A 32 -19.59 -42.51 -17.74
CA SER A 32 -18.27 -42.51 -18.40
C SER A 32 -17.25 -41.72 -17.65
N LEU A 33 -17.62 -40.49 -17.17
CA LEU A 33 -16.75 -39.63 -16.36
C LEU A 33 -16.40 -40.25 -15.01
N VAL A 34 -17.35 -40.95 -14.36
CA VAL A 34 -17.11 -41.75 -13.16
C VAL A 34 -16.04 -42.79 -13.40
N ALA A 35 -16.16 -43.54 -14.48
CA ALA A 35 -15.19 -44.59 -14.86
C ALA A 35 -13.81 -43.98 -15.21
N GLN A 36 -13.79 -42.90 -15.97
CA GLN A 36 -12.57 -42.25 -16.46
C GLN A 36 -11.75 -41.60 -15.31
N HIS A 37 -12.43 -40.99 -14.33
CA HIS A 37 -11.75 -40.27 -13.26
C HIS A 37 -11.71 -41.05 -11.94
N GLY A 38 -12.22 -42.29 -11.89
CA GLY A 38 -12.28 -43.10 -10.67
C GLY A 38 -13.03 -42.38 -9.49
N ALA A 39 -13.97 -41.52 -9.86
CA ALA A 39 -14.64 -40.62 -8.90
C ALA A 39 -16.09 -41.07 -8.61
N SER A 40 -16.65 -40.62 -7.48
CA SER A 40 -18.05 -40.88 -7.19
C SER A 40 -18.99 -40.12 -8.13
N PRO A 41 -20.23 -40.63 -8.41
CA PRO A 41 -21.22 -39.89 -9.18
C PRO A 41 -21.50 -38.48 -8.64
N VAL A 42 -21.48 -38.32 -7.31
CA VAL A 42 -21.69 -37.03 -6.62
C VAL A 42 -20.57 -36.07 -6.93
N THR A 43 -19.32 -36.55 -6.96
CA THR A 43 -18.13 -35.75 -7.28
C THR A 43 -18.18 -35.23 -8.71
N VAL A 44 -18.51 -36.11 -9.67
CA VAL A 44 -18.69 -35.73 -11.09
C VAL A 44 -19.83 -34.73 -11.24
N GLN A 45 -20.97 -34.94 -10.56
CA GLN A 45 -22.07 -33.98 -10.63
C GLN A 45 -21.72 -32.62 -10.03
N LYS A 46 -20.89 -32.56 -8.99
CA LYS A 46 -20.39 -31.28 -8.46
C LYS A 46 -19.52 -30.55 -9.50
N ALA A 47 -18.63 -31.27 -10.19
CA ALA A 47 -17.82 -30.70 -11.25
C ALA A 47 -18.69 -30.18 -12.42
N LEU A 48 -19.68 -30.95 -12.88
CA LEU A 48 -20.59 -30.52 -13.96
C LEU A 48 -21.45 -29.33 -13.54
N ARG A 49 -21.91 -29.26 -12.29
CA ARG A 49 -22.64 -28.09 -11.74
C ARG A 49 -21.78 -26.85 -11.71
N SER A 50 -20.48 -26.96 -11.34
CA SER A 50 -19.55 -25.85 -11.39
C SER A 50 -19.41 -25.31 -12.82
N LEU A 51 -19.19 -26.18 -13.80
CA LEU A 51 -19.08 -25.80 -15.22
C LEU A 51 -20.38 -25.19 -15.77
N ALA A 52 -21.53 -25.67 -15.31
CA ALA A 52 -22.83 -25.11 -15.68
C ALA A 52 -23.05 -23.72 -15.06
N ALA A 53 -22.64 -23.51 -13.80
CA ALA A 53 -22.65 -22.21 -13.15
C ALA A 53 -21.71 -21.20 -13.81
N GLU A 54 -20.58 -21.66 -14.36
CA GLU A 54 -19.65 -20.87 -15.19
C GLU A 54 -20.22 -20.56 -16.59
N GLY A 55 -21.33 -21.19 -16.97
CA GLY A 55 -21.97 -20.99 -18.27
C GLY A 55 -21.25 -21.62 -19.45
N VAL A 56 -20.26 -22.50 -19.22
CA VAL A 56 -19.50 -23.19 -20.30
C VAL A 56 -20.18 -24.45 -20.80
N VAL A 57 -21.10 -25.01 -20.01
CA VAL A 57 -21.95 -26.14 -20.39
C VAL A 57 -23.41 -25.90 -20.04
N GLU A 58 -24.32 -26.57 -20.76
CA GLU A 58 -25.74 -26.64 -20.43
C GLU A 58 -26.18 -28.07 -20.25
N SER A 59 -26.95 -28.36 -19.20
CA SER A 59 -27.53 -29.68 -18.96
C SER A 59 -28.95 -29.70 -19.46
N ARG A 60 -29.28 -30.69 -20.33
CA ARG A 60 -30.63 -30.96 -20.82
C ARG A 60 -31.15 -32.26 -20.15
N PRO A 61 -32.18 -32.15 -19.27
CA PRO A 61 -32.70 -33.30 -18.57
C PRO A 61 -33.04 -34.46 -19.50
N GLY A 62 -32.59 -35.68 -19.19
CA GLY A 62 -32.81 -36.85 -19.97
C GLY A 62 -31.97 -36.98 -21.28
N VAL A 63 -31.29 -35.94 -21.71
CA VAL A 63 -30.56 -35.89 -22.97
C VAL A 63 -29.04 -35.88 -22.74
N GLY A 64 -28.56 -35.07 -21.79
CA GLY A 64 -27.14 -34.98 -21.45
C GLY A 64 -26.65 -33.55 -21.18
N THR A 65 -25.33 -33.42 -21.06
CA THR A 65 -24.66 -32.12 -20.87
C THR A 65 -23.93 -31.77 -22.18
N PHE A 66 -24.05 -30.53 -22.60
CA PHE A 66 -23.54 -30.04 -23.88
C PHE A 66 -22.63 -28.82 -23.67
N VAL A 67 -21.61 -28.69 -24.53
CA VAL A 67 -20.79 -27.49 -24.60
C VAL A 67 -21.67 -26.33 -25.05
N ARG A 68 -21.72 -25.27 -24.25
CA ARG A 68 -22.50 -24.08 -24.64
C ARG A 68 -21.80 -23.37 -25.78
N ALA A 69 -22.57 -23.00 -26.80
CA ALA A 69 -22.02 -22.17 -27.87
C ALA A 69 -21.52 -20.85 -27.22
N ALA A 70 -20.23 -20.59 -27.33
CA ALA A 70 -19.73 -19.27 -27.04
C ALA A 70 -20.48 -18.31 -27.95
N ARG A 71 -21.25 -17.39 -27.40
CA ARG A 71 -21.72 -16.26 -28.18
C ARG A 71 -20.46 -15.57 -28.69
N VAL A 72 -20.18 -15.69 -29.98
CA VAL A 72 -19.17 -14.87 -30.65
C VAL A 72 -19.64 -13.42 -30.43
N ALA A 73 -19.10 -12.77 -29.42
CA ALA A 73 -19.33 -11.36 -29.24
C ALA A 73 -18.78 -10.68 -30.49
N ARG A 74 -19.64 -10.03 -31.28
CA ARG A 74 -19.14 -9.11 -32.29
C ARG A 74 -18.22 -8.12 -31.55
N PRO A 75 -17.06 -7.76 -32.14
CA PRO A 75 -16.24 -6.72 -31.57
C PRO A 75 -17.12 -5.49 -31.36
N ASN A 76 -17.38 -5.14 -30.12
CA ASN A 76 -18.15 -3.94 -29.82
C ASN A 76 -17.26 -2.75 -30.18
N ASP A 77 -17.77 -1.86 -31.01
CA ASP A 77 -17.14 -0.58 -31.25
C ASP A 77 -17.44 0.34 -30.05
N PHE A 78 -16.39 0.62 -29.26
CA PHE A 78 -16.44 1.55 -28.11
C PHE A 78 -15.89 2.93 -28.47
N GLY A 79 -15.66 3.25 -29.77
CA GLY A 79 -15.11 4.53 -30.22
C GLY A 79 -15.93 5.73 -29.75
N TRP A 80 -17.27 5.58 -29.60
CA TRP A 80 -18.15 6.60 -29.05
C TRP A 80 -17.79 7.04 -27.61
N GLN A 81 -17.18 6.12 -26.79
CA GLN A 81 -16.79 6.43 -25.43
C GLN A 81 -15.69 7.49 -25.39
N THR A 82 -14.77 7.49 -26.36
CA THR A 82 -13.71 8.50 -26.46
C THR A 82 -14.29 9.90 -26.62
N ALA A 83 -15.34 10.04 -27.43
CA ALA A 83 -16.04 11.32 -27.60
C ALA A 83 -16.86 11.71 -26.36
N ALA A 84 -17.55 10.74 -25.74
CA ALA A 84 -18.38 10.98 -24.55
C ALA A 84 -17.54 11.30 -23.29
N LEU A 85 -16.39 10.68 -23.14
CA LEU A 85 -15.48 10.91 -22.00
C LEU A 85 -14.78 12.27 -22.08
N GLY A 86 -14.53 12.79 -23.30
CA GLY A 86 -13.79 14.03 -23.48
C GLY A 86 -12.35 13.96 -22.93
N ALA A 87 -11.76 15.13 -22.72
CA ALA A 87 -10.46 15.21 -22.05
C ALA A 87 -10.62 14.97 -20.53
N PRO A 88 -9.74 14.17 -19.89
CA PRO A 88 -9.83 13.97 -18.45
C PRO A 88 -9.57 15.29 -17.70
N ASN A 89 -10.44 15.61 -16.74
CA ASN A 89 -10.32 16.81 -15.91
C ASN A 89 -9.04 16.81 -15.07
N HIS A 90 -8.56 15.61 -14.68
CA HIS A 90 -7.34 15.41 -13.93
C HIS A 90 -6.56 14.24 -14.55
N ARG A 91 -5.27 14.45 -14.79
CA ARG A 91 -4.40 13.38 -15.27
C ARG A 91 -3.88 12.60 -14.05
N ILE A 92 -4.48 11.44 -13.78
CA ILE A 92 -4.00 10.53 -12.75
C ILE A 92 -2.70 9.87 -13.27
N PRO A 93 -1.57 9.96 -12.55
CA PRO A 93 -0.35 9.28 -12.92
C PRO A 93 -0.55 7.75 -13.07
N GLN A 94 0.31 7.12 -13.85
CA GLN A 94 0.31 5.66 -13.95
C GLN A 94 0.60 5.03 -12.59
N LEU A 95 0.10 3.79 -12.39
CA LEU A 95 0.41 3.04 -11.16
C LEU A 95 1.92 2.81 -11.07
N PRO A 96 2.52 3.13 -9.91
CA PRO A 96 3.94 3.02 -9.72
C PRO A 96 4.42 1.57 -9.76
N THR A 97 5.69 1.39 -10.08
CA THR A 97 6.37 0.09 -10.09
C THR A 97 6.16 -0.67 -8.76
N ALA A 98 6.10 0.04 -7.64
CA ALA A 98 5.89 -0.52 -6.30
C ALA A 98 4.61 -1.36 -6.13
N LEU A 99 3.60 -1.21 -6.99
CA LEU A 99 2.35 -1.99 -6.99
C LEU A 99 2.29 -3.07 -8.07
N GLN A 100 3.28 -3.17 -8.93
CA GLN A 100 3.31 -4.19 -9.97
C GLN A 100 3.59 -5.56 -9.35
N SER A 101 2.98 -6.61 -9.92
CA SER A 101 3.32 -7.98 -9.56
C SER A 101 4.64 -8.38 -10.20
N ALA A 102 5.49 -9.06 -9.44
CA ALA A 102 6.72 -9.65 -9.93
C ALA A 102 6.50 -11.11 -10.35
N PRO A 103 7.17 -11.61 -11.39
CA PRO A 103 7.31 -13.06 -11.62
C PRO A 103 7.91 -13.75 -10.39
N ASN A 104 7.54 -15.02 -10.18
CA ASN A 104 7.98 -15.77 -9.00
C ASN A 104 9.50 -16.01 -8.92
N ASP A 105 10.17 -15.98 -10.05
CA ASP A 105 11.61 -16.18 -10.23
C ASP A 105 12.40 -14.87 -10.23
N ALA A 106 11.73 -13.71 -10.18
CA ALA A 106 12.40 -12.42 -10.17
C ALA A 106 12.88 -12.01 -8.78
N ILE A 107 14.02 -11.31 -8.73
CA ILE A 107 14.51 -10.63 -7.53
C ILE A 107 13.74 -9.32 -7.38
N ALA A 108 12.72 -9.31 -6.50
CA ALA A 108 11.77 -8.23 -6.37
C ALA A 108 12.22 -7.21 -5.30
N LEU A 109 12.92 -6.15 -5.74
CA LEU A 109 13.37 -5.04 -4.88
C LEU A 109 12.48 -3.78 -5.00
N HIS A 110 11.34 -3.86 -5.68
CA HIS A 110 10.47 -2.72 -6.03
C HIS A 110 9.26 -2.53 -5.11
N SER A 111 8.80 -3.58 -4.41
CA SER A 111 7.55 -3.56 -3.63
C SER A 111 7.53 -2.46 -2.57
N GLY A 112 6.34 -1.94 -2.25
CA GLY A 112 6.09 -1.02 -1.14
C GLY A 112 5.64 -1.70 0.16
N TYR A 113 5.57 -3.03 0.18
CA TYR A 113 5.07 -3.84 1.29
C TYR A 113 6.12 -4.83 1.81
N PRO A 114 6.07 -5.18 3.11
CA PRO A 114 6.84 -6.29 3.63
C PRO A 114 6.31 -7.62 3.08
N GLU A 115 7.21 -8.59 2.91
CA GLU A 115 6.82 -9.94 2.55
C GLU A 115 6.02 -10.64 3.66
N ARG A 116 5.34 -11.73 3.27
CA ARG A 116 4.47 -12.51 4.17
C ARG A 116 5.17 -13.01 5.43
N ALA A 117 6.45 -13.42 5.35
CA ALA A 117 7.21 -13.92 6.49
C ALA A 117 7.45 -12.86 7.58
N LEU A 118 7.40 -11.58 7.21
CA LEU A 118 7.52 -10.44 8.13
C LEU A 118 6.18 -10.05 8.76
N LEU A 119 5.06 -10.63 8.35
CA LEU A 119 3.73 -10.31 8.87
C LEU A 119 3.35 -11.25 10.03
N PRO A 120 2.49 -10.80 10.96
CA PRO A 120 2.01 -11.60 12.09
C PRO A 120 0.89 -12.58 11.67
N GLU A 121 1.15 -13.42 10.66
CA GLU A 121 0.12 -14.23 10.00
C GLU A 121 -0.74 -15.05 10.98
N ARG A 122 -0.11 -15.67 12.01
CA ARG A 122 -0.84 -16.48 13.00
C ARG A 122 -1.82 -15.63 13.82
N LEU A 123 -1.40 -14.42 14.23
CA LEU A 123 -2.27 -13.50 14.96
C LEU A 123 -3.44 -13.05 14.09
N VAL A 124 -3.15 -12.67 12.84
CA VAL A 124 -4.16 -12.23 11.87
C VAL A 124 -5.19 -13.33 11.61
N ARG A 125 -4.76 -14.57 11.32
CA ARG A 125 -5.69 -15.70 11.10
C ARG A 125 -6.56 -15.98 12.33
N ALA A 126 -5.98 -15.98 13.51
CA ALA A 126 -6.71 -16.17 14.77
C ALA A 126 -7.72 -15.04 15.01
N ALA A 127 -7.33 -13.78 14.74
CA ALA A 127 -8.22 -12.64 14.87
C ALA A 127 -9.42 -12.71 13.91
N PHE A 128 -9.21 -13.08 12.63
CA PHE A 128 -10.32 -13.32 11.70
C PHE A 128 -11.27 -14.42 12.19
N THR A 129 -10.72 -15.51 12.73
CA THR A 129 -11.55 -16.61 13.28
C THR A 129 -12.39 -16.16 14.47
N ARG A 130 -11.85 -15.28 15.33
CA ARG A 130 -12.60 -14.71 16.46
C ARG A 130 -13.63 -13.71 15.98
N ALA A 131 -13.25 -12.76 15.13
CA ALA A 131 -14.15 -11.74 14.58
C ALA A 131 -15.37 -12.34 13.85
N ALA A 132 -15.18 -13.46 13.15
CA ALA A 132 -16.28 -14.18 12.49
C ALA A 132 -17.34 -14.78 13.45
N ARG A 133 -17.07 -14.77 14.76
CA ARG A 133 -17.99 -15.28 15.81
C ARG A 133 -18.64 -14.16 16.61
N THR A 134 -18.37 -12.91 16.26
CA THR A 134 -18.91 -11.72 16.94
C THR A 134 -19.95 -11.03 16.09
N ASP A 135 -20.73 -10.15 16.71
CA ASP A 135 -21.74 -9.32 16.04
C ASP A 135 -21.13 -8.35 15.00
N ALA A 136 -19.81 -8.11 15.05
CA ALA A 136 -19.10 -7.34 14.03
C ALA A 136 -19.28 -7.88 12.60
N LEU A 137 -19.68 -9.16 12.45
CA LEU A 137 -19.99 -9.78 11.16
C LEU A 137 -21.31 -9.27 10.55
N VAL A 138 -22.27 -8.89 11.38
CA VAL A 138 -23.65 -8.57 10.96
C VAL A 138 -24.07 -7.15 11.33
N ASP A 139 -23.47 -6.57 12.38
CA ASP A 139 -23.83 -5.25 12.84
C ASP A 139 -23.12 -4.13 12.03
N ARG A 140 -23.86 -3.04 11.86
CA ARG A 140 -23.27 -1.81 11.28
C ARG A 140 -22.40 -1.12 12.33
N PRO A 141 -21.10 -0.94 12.06
CA PRO A 141 -20.23 -0.25 13.02
C PRO A 141 -20.54 1.26 13.08
N PRO A 142 -20.12 1.95 14.15
CA PRO A 142 -20.18 3.40 14.24
C PRO A 142 -19.40 4.06 13.08
N THR A 143 -19.90 5.17 12.57
CA THR A 143 -19.35 5.85 11.40
C THR A 143 -17.96 6.43 11.61
N ALA A 144 -17.58 6.79 12.83
CA ALA A 144 -16.23 7.23 13.18
C ALA A 144 -15.26 6.07 13.50
N GLY A 145 -15.77 4.83 13.61
CA GLY A 145 -15.02 3.64 13.97
C GLY A 145 -15.42 3.06 15.32
N LEU A 146 -14.91 1.86 15.61
CA LEU A 146 -15.14 1.18 16.90
C LEU A 146 -14.48 1.99 18.03
N PRO A 147 -15.20 2.26 19.15
CA PRO A 147 -14.67 3.06 20.27
C PRO A 147 -13.37 2.51 20.87
N ASP A 148 -13.25 1.19 20.98
CA ASP A 148 -12.04 0.56 21.52
C ASP A 148 -10.84 0.74 20.59
N LEU A 149 -11.04 0.72 19.27
CA LEU A 149 -9.98 0.97 18.30
C LEU A 149 -9.59 2.45 18.28
N GLN A 150 -10.55 3.36 18.42
CA GLN A 150 -10.28 4.78 18.59
C GLN A 150 -9.45 5.04 19.88
N SER A 151 -9.82 4.39 20.97
CA SER A 151 -9.09 4.46 22.24
C SER A 151 -7.67 3.92 22.11
N TRP A 152 -7.48 2.84 21.37
CA TRP A 152 -6.15 2.29 21.10
C TRP A 152 -5.26 3.28 20.33
N PHE A 153 -5.76 3.87 19.23
CA PHE A 153 -4.99 4.85 18.46
C PHE A 153 -4.65 6.11 19.29
N ALA A 154 -5.58 6.58 20.12
CA ALA A 154 -5.35 7.72 21.00
C ALA A 154 -4.26 7.40 22.02
N ALA A 155 -4.32 6.24 22.69
CA ALA A 155 -3.34 5.82 23.69
C ALA A 155 -1.93 5.60 23.09
N GLU A 156 -1.86 5.11 21.85
CA GLU A 156 -0.57 4.98 21.16
C GLU A 156 0.10 6.33 20.92
N LEU A 157 -0.66 7.35 20.47
CA LEU A 157 -0.12 8.68 20.27
C LEU A 157 0.20 9.36 21.63
N GLU A 158 -0.64 9.16 22.64
CA GLU A 158 -0.42 9.67 23.99
C GLU A 158 0.89 9.15 24.59
N SER A 159 1.28 7.91 24.30
CA SER A 159 2.53 7.33 24.79
C SER A 159 3.79 8.10 24.33
N ALA A 160 3.69 8.86 23.25
CA ALA A 160 4.74 9.73 22.72
C ALA A 160 4.53 11.21 23.07
N THR A 161 3.42 11.55 23.73
CA THR A 161 3.06 12.95 24.03
C THR A 161 3.89 13.46 25.21
N PRO A 162 4.62 14.60 25.07
CA PRO A 162 5.41 15.17 26.15
C PRO A 162 4.53 15.64 27.33
N ALA A 163 5.10 15.62 28.54
CA ALA A 163 4.43 16.18 29.69
C ALA A 163 4.13 17.69 29.49
N GLY A 164 2.90 18.08 29.80
CA GLY A 164 2.42 19.46 29.60
C GLY A 164 1.71 19.71 28.26
N THR A 165 1.77 18.77 27.31
CA THR A 165 0.97 18.81 26.09
C THR A 165 -0.34 18.07 26.32
N THR A 166 -1.47 18.63 25.87
CA THR A 166 -2.79 17.99 26.01
C THR A 166 -2.87 16.77 25.08
N PRO A 167 -3.06 15.55 25.61
CA PRO A 167 -3.18 14.36 24.80
C PRO A 167 -4.44 14.38 23.92
N VAL A 168 -4.46 13.58 22.86
CA VAL A 168 -5.66 13.40 22.03
C VAL A 168 -6.69 12.54 22.74
N ALA A 169 -7.96 12.86 22.54
CA ALA A 169 -9.06 12.03 23.04
C ALA A 169 -9.43 10.94 21.99
N PRO A 170 -10.01 9.80 22.40
CA PRO A 170 -10.58 8.83 21.47
C PRO A 170 -11.58 9.44 20.49
N SER A 171 -12.32 10.48 20.93
CA SER A 171 -13.25 11.21 20.07
C SER A 171 -12.58 12.02 18.96
N ASP A 172 -11.27 12.28 19.01
CA ASP A 172 -10.52 12.94 17.94
C ASP A 172 -10.13 12.01 16.81
N VAL A 173 -10.25 10.70 17.02
CA VAL A 173 -9.91 9.66 16.06
C VAL A 173 -11.08 9.37 15.11
N VAL A 174 -10.78 9.23 13.82
CA VAL A 174 -11.67 8.71 12.78
C VAL A 174 -10.99 7.49 12.15
N VAL A 175 -11.64 6.34 12.17
CA VAL A 175 -11.13 5.14 11.49
C VAL A 175 -11.43 5.24 10.00
N ILE A 176 -10.42 5.00 9.19
CA ILE A 176 -10.44 5.16 7.72
C ILE A 176 -9.91 3.89 7.02
N PRO A 177 -10.25 3.67 5.72
CA PRO A 177 -9.88 2.45 4.99
C PRO A 177 -8.40 2.46 4.53
N GLY A 178 -7.47 2.52 5.49
CA GLY A 178 -6.02 2.64 5.27
C GLY A 178 -5.57 4.07 4.97
N SER A 179 -4.25 4.30 5.02
CA SER A 179 -3.67 5.66 4.86
C SER A 179 -4.02 6.31 3.51
N GLN A 180 -4.10 5.54 2.41
CA GLN A 180 -4.45 6.10 1.11
C GLN A 180 -5.84 6.76 1.11
N GLY A 181 -6.86 6.10 1.70
CA GLY A 181 -8.17 6.69 1.91
C GLY A 181 -8.09 7.93 2.81
N GLY A 182 -7.27 7.86 3.85
CA GLY A 182 -7.04 9.00 4.74
C GLY A 182 -6.43 10.22 4.06
N LEU A 183 -5.46 10.02 3.16
CA LEU A 183 -4.88 11.11 2.37
C LEU A 183 -5.91 11.77 1.45
N ILE A 184 -6.68 10.97 0.73
CA ILE A 184 -7.75 11.47 -0.16
C ILE A 184 -8.77 12.28 0.66
N THR A 185 -9.23 11.72 1.79
CA THR A 185 -10.16 12.39 2.71
C THR A 185 -9.57 13.69 3.27
N ALA A 186 -8.32 13.68 3.76
CA ALA A 186 -7.68 14.88 4.30
C ALA A 186 -7.49 15.96 3.23
N PHE A 187 -7.05 15.59 2.03
CA PHE A 187 -6.86 16.55 0.93
C PHE A 187 -8.18 17.17 0.47
N ARG A 188 -9.27 16.39 0.37
CA ARG A 188 -10.60 16.94 0.03
C ARG A 188 -11.14 17.83 1.14
N ALA A 189 -11.10 17.36 2.38
CA ALA A 189 -11.71 18.03 3.52
C ALA A 189 -11.01 19.34 3.92
N LEU A 190 -9.67 19.38 3.82
CA LEU A 190 -8.85 20.47 4.34
C LEU A 190 -8.30 21.38 3.25
N VAL A 191 -7.99 20.86 2.07
CA VAL A 191 -7.43 21.63 0.95
C VAL A 191 -8.51 21.96 -0.06
N GLY A 192 -9.06 20.93 -0.71
CA GLY A 192 -10.08 21.09 -1.77
C GLY A 192 -9.46 21.30 -3.15
N THR A 193 -10.27 20.98 -4.18
CA THR A 193 -9.88 21.05 -5.59
C THR A 193 -9.38 22.42 -6.01
N GLY A 194 -8.29 22.47 -6.78
CA GLY A 194 -7.67 23.68 -7.31
C GLY A 194 -6.86 24.50 -6.31
N ARG A 195 -6.84 24.11 -5.03
CA ARG A 195 -6.09 24.82 -4.01
C ARG A 195 -4.67 24.24 -3.83
N PRO A 196 -3.71 25.07 -3.40
CA PRO A 196 -2.33 24.64 -3.21
C PRO A 196 -2.17 23.73 -1.98
N LEU A 197 -1.39 22.65 -2.17
CA LEU A 197 -0.90 21.74 -1.15
C LEU A 197 0.62 21.68 -1.25
N LEU A 198 1.32 22.05 -0.19
CA LEU A 198 2.76 21.83 -0.10
C LEU A 198 3.04 20.34 0.16
N VAL A 199 4.04 19.78 -0.50
CA VAL A 199 4.47 18.39 -0.29
C VAL A 199 5.99 18.31 -0.30
N GLU A 200 6.57 17.39 0.48
CA GLU A 200 8.00 17.08 0.38
C GLU A 200 8.36 16.63 -1.04
N SER A 201 9.56 16.93 -1.49
CA SER A 201 10.09 16.44 -2.77
C SER A 201 11.53 15.92 -2.56
N PRO A 202 11.78 14.60 -2.74
CA PRO A 202 10.81 13.55 -3.09
C PRO A 202 9.80 13.24 -1.99
N THR A 203 8.68 12.59 -2.37
CA THR A 203 7.59 12.23 -1.45
C THR A 203 6.99 10.87 -1.78
N TYR A 204 6.07 10.38 -0.93
CA TYR A 204 5.33 9.15 -1.18
C TYR A 204 4.45 9.27 -2.42
N TRP A 205 4.65 8.37 -3.40
CA TRP A 205 3.88 8.37 -4.66
C TRP A 205 2.36 8.31 -4.46
N GLY A 206 1.88 7.65 -3.38
CA GLY A 206 0.46 7.59 -3.05
C GLY A 206 -0.13 8.95 -2.68
N ALA A 207 0.67 9.87 -2.13
CA ALA A 207 0.24 11.25 -1.91
C ALA A 207 0.11 12.01 -3.24
N ILE A 208 1.02 11.78 -4.19
CA ILE A 208 0.91 12.34 -5.55
C ILE A 208 -0.35 11.85 -6.25
N LEU A 209 -0.68 10.54 -6.14
CA LEU A 209 -1.92 9.98 -6.67
C LEU A 209 -3.16 10.57 -6.01
N ALA A 210 -3.16 10.67 -4.67
CA ALA A 210 -4.26 11.26 -3.91
C ALA A 210 -4.48 12.72 -4.30
N ALA A 211 -3.40 13.49 -4.43
CA ALA A 211 -3.43 14.89 -4.86
C ALA A 211 -4.02 15.04 -6.27
N ALA A 212 -3.59 14.21 -7.21
CA ALA A 212 -4.11 14.18 -8.57
C ALA A 212 -5.60 13.81 -8.63
N GLN A 213 -6.02 12.81 -7.82
CA GLN A 213 -7.42 12.39 -7.75
C GLN A 213 -8.34 13.48 -7.19
N VAL A 214 -7.90 14.20 -6.16
CA VAL A 214 -8.65 15.31 -5.56
C VAL A 214 -8.58 16.56 -6.44
N GLY A 215 -7.54 16.68 -7.27
CA GLY A 215 -7.31 17.85 -8.11
C GLY A 215 -6.76 19.03 -7.31
N VAL A 216 -5.98 18.79 -6.27
CA VAL A 216 -5.23 19.85 -5.56
C VAL A 216 -3.98 20.23 -6.36
N GLN A 217 -3.55 21.48 -6.24
CA GLN A 217 -2.34 21.98 -6.87
C GLN A 217 -1.13 21.65 -5.98
N VAL A 218 -0.34 20.68 -6.41
CA VAL A 218 0.86 20.27 -5.66
C VAL A 218 1.99 21.27 -5.86
N ILE A 219 2.60 21.70 -4.75
CA ILE A 219 3.77 22.56 -4.72
C ILE A 219 4.90 21.83 -3.98
N PRO A 220 6.00 21.49 -4.64
CA PRO A 220 7.11 20.77 -4.02
C PRO A 220 7.88 21.65 -3.04
N VAL A 221 8.19 21.11 -1.88
CA VAL A 221 9.16 21.66 -0.92
C VAL A 221 10.37 20.74 -0.92
N PRO A 222 11.56 21.21 -1.30
CA PRO A 222 12.75 20.38 -1.32
C PRO A 222 13.01 19.74 0.04
N SER A 223 13.19 18.42 0.04
CA SER A 223 13.44 17.62 1.23
C SER A 223 14.48 16.56 0.92
N GLY A 224 15.41 16.34 1.82
CA GLY A 224 16.43 15.30 1.73
C GLY A 224 16.29 14.29 2.87
N PHE A 225 17.36 13.55 3.12
CA PHE A 225 17.41 12.61 4.24
C PHE A 225 17.25 13.30 5.61
N GLY A 226 17.63 14.56 5.73
CA GLY A 226 17.45 15.37 6.94
C GLY A 226 16.06 15.99 7.09
N GLY A 227 15.15 15.79 6.14
CA GLY A 227 13.85 16.46 6.08
C GLY A 227 13.88 17.81 5.35
N PRO A 228 12.77 18.58 5.37
CA PRO A 228 12.67 19.89 4.71
C PRO A 228 13.42 20.99 5.46
N ASP A 229 13.83 22.03 4.75
CA ASP A 229 14.28 23.28 5.37
C ASP A 229 13.05 24.09 5.85
N PRO A 230 12.90 24.38 7.17
CA PRO A 230 11.76 25.12 7.69
C PRO A 230 11.63 26.53 7.12
N ASP A 231 12.75 27.18 6.77
CA ASP A 231 12.73 28.55 6.22
C ASP A 231 12.25 28.50 4.74
N ALA A 232 12.63 27.45 4.00
CA ALA A 232 12.09 27.24 2.67
C ALA A 232 10.61 26.88 2.71
N LEU A 233 10.18 26.09 3.69
CA LEU A 233 8.76 25.77 3.92
C LEU A 233 7.95 27.03 4.22
N SER A 234 8.45 27.93 5.09
CA SER A 234 7.79 29.20 5.43
C SER A 234 7.63 30.07 4.19
N ARG A 235 8.69 30.23 3.40
CA ARG A 235 8.62 30.95 2.11
C ARG A 235 7.61 30.32 1.15
N ALA A 236 7.53 28.99 1.07
CA ALA A 236 6.57 28.30 0.22
C ALA A 236 5.12 28.58 0.65
N PHE A 237 4.83 28.64 1.94
CA PHE A 237 3.52 29.06 2.46
C PHE A 237 3.17 30.50 2.04
N GLU A 238 4.10 31.42 2.21
CA GLU A 238 3.92 32.84 1.85
C GLU A 238 3.64 33.04 0.37
N GLN A 239 4.43 32.39 -0.48
CA GLN A 239 4.36 32.56 -1.93
C GLN A 239 3.13 31.89 -2.54
N SER A 240 2.71 30.76 -2.00
CA SER A 240 1.61 29.97 -2.56
C SER A 240 0.25 30.24 -1.94
N GLY A 241 0.21 30.78 -0.72
CA GLY A 241 -1.01 30.88 0.08
C GLY A 241 -1.57 29.53 0.50
N ALA A 242 -0.79 28.45 0.42
CA ALA A 242 -1.17 27.13 0.86
C ALA A 242 -1.59 27.14 2.35
N ARG A 243 -2.47 26.22 2.70
CA ARG A 243 -2.95 26.03 4.08
C ARG A 243 -2.73 24.62 4.59
N ALA A 244 -1.98 23.81 3.85
CA ALA A 244 -1.61 22.48 4.27
C ALA A 244 -0.24 22.10 3.69
N PHE A 245 0.53 21.35 4.48
CA PHE A 245 1.77 20.68 4.11
C PHE A 245 1.65 19.21 4.40
N TYR A 246 1.92 18.34 3.41
CA TYR A 246 1.97 16.90 3.57
C TYR A 246 3.41 16.44 3.74
N ALA A 247 3.67 15.62 4.75
CA ALA A 247 4.99 15.06 5.04
C ALA A 247 4.92 13.68 5.72
N GLN A 248 6.04 12.96 5.65
CA GLN A 248 6.31 11.72 6.38
C GLN A 248 7.52 11.91 7.32
N PRO A 249 7.35 12.47 8.53
CA PRO A 249 8.43 12.74 9.46
C PRO A 249 9.21 11.50 9.93
N SER A 250 8.54 10.33 9.93
CA SER A 250 9.11 9.07 10.43
C SER A 250 9.32 8.09 9.29
N PHE A 251 10.60 7.81 8.96
CA PHE A 251 11.01 6.81 7.97
C PHE A 251 10.36 7.03 6.60
N ALA A 252 10.46 8.26 6.09
CA ALA A 252 9.84 8.72 4.88
C ALA A 252 10.07 7.80 3.67
N SER A 253 9.06 7.59 2.86
CA SER A 253 9.22 6.96 1.55
C SER A 253 9.40 8.03 0.48
N PRO A 254 10.46 8.02 -0.33
CA PRO A 254 11.38 6.90 -0.52
C PRO A 254 12.67 6.96 0.31
N THR A 255 13.00 8.10 0.92
CA THR A 255 14.34 8.44 1.45
C THR A 255 14.74 7.69 2.72
N GLY A 256 13.77 7.23 3.51
CA GLY A 256 14.01 6.69 4.85
C GLY A 256 14.32 7.77 5.90
N ALA A 257 14.07 9.04 5.58
CA ALA A 257 14.30 10.18 6.47
C ALA A 257 13.55 10.02 7.79
N LEU A 258 14.20 10.42 8.87
CA LEU A 258 13.62 10.57 10.20
C LEU A 258 13.92 11.98 10.68
N TRP A 259 12.90 12.78 10.92
CA TRP A 259 13.09 14.14 11.41
C TRP A 259 13.63 14.13 12.84
N SER A 260 14.59 15.00 13.12
CA SER A 260 15.00 15.24 14.49
C SER A 260 13.89 15.98 15.26
N PRO A 261 13.83 15.85 16.59
CA PRO A 261 12.87 16.61 17.42
C PRO A 261 12.97 18.11 17.19
N ALA A 262 14.18 18.63 16.99
CA ALA A 262 14.41 20.05 16.71
C ALA A 262 13.81 20.48 15.36
N LEU A 263 13.95 19.66 14.31
CA LEU A 263 13.35 19.92 13.01
C LEU A 263 11.82 19.86 13.12
N ALA A 264 11.28 18.81 13.76
CA ALA A 264 9.85 18.65 13.96
C ALA A 264 9.22 19.89 14.64
N GLY A 265 9.89 20.41 15.70
CA GLY A 265 9.46 21.63 16.37
C GLY A 265 9.47 22.85 15.43
N ARG A 266 10.55 23.09 14.69
CA ARG A 266 10.65 24.22 13.74
C ARG A 266 9.62 24.13 12.61
N VAL A 267 9.35 22.96 12.10
CA VAL A 267 8.29 22.74 11.08
C VAL A 267 6.92 23.03 11.67
N LEU A 268 6.64 22.53 12.87
CA LEU A 268 5.38 22.80 13.57
C LEU A 268 5.19 24.30 13.83
N ASP A 269 6.24 25.01 14.23
CA ASP A 269 6.20 26.46 14.42
C ASP A 269 5.91 27.22 13.12
N ALA A 270 6.53 26.80 12.00
CA ALA A 270 6.22 27.36 10.68
C ALA A 270 4.75 27.12 10.29
N VAL A 271 4.25 25.91 10.52
CA VAL A 271 2.83 25.57 10.24
C VAL A 271 1.89 26.42 11.10
N ARG A 272 2.18 26.62 12.37
CA ARG A 272 1.42 27.47 13.30
C ARG A 272 1.43 28.93 12.86
N GLN A 273 2.60 29.46 12.53
CA GLN A 273 2.78 30.85 12.09
C GLN A 273 1.92 31.18 10.87
N HIS A 274 1.77 30.23 9.93
CA HIS A 274 0.96 30.42 8.72
C HIS A 274 -0.50 30.01 8.89
N GLY A 275 -0.94 29.59 10.09
CA GLY A 275 -2.30 29.10 10.34
C GLY A 275 -2.67 27.93 9.40
N ALA A 276 -1.72 27.06 9.17
CA ALA A 276 -1.83 25.93 8.23
C ALA A 276 -1.97 24.59 8.97
N PHE A 277 -2.18 23.50 8.21
CA PHE A 277 -2.16 22.13 8.70
C PHE A 277 -0.89 21.42 8.27
N LEU A 278 -0.32 20.58 9.14
CA LEU A 278 0.58 19.51 8.79
C LEU A 278 -0.25 18.22 8.65
N ILE A 279 -0.26 17.62 7.48
CA ILE A 279 -0.83 16.28 7.25
C ILE A 279 0.32 15.29 7.38
N GLU A 280 0.44 14.69 8.56
CA GLU A 280 1.49 13.75 8.91
C GLU A 280 1.06 12.31 8.58
N ASP A 281 1.75 11.66 7.64
CA ASP A 281 1.52 10.24 7.30
C ASP A 281 2.57 9.37 7.97
N ASP A 282 2.18 8.67 9.02
CA ASP A 282 3.02 7.75 9.79
C ASP A 282 2.70 6.28 9.45
N SER A 283 2.77 5.97 8.16
CA SER A 283 2.53 4.63 7.65
C SER A 283 3.68 3.64 7.92
N ALA A 284 4.83 4.14 8.36
CA ALA A 284 6.02 3.37 8.69
C ALA A 284 6.30 3.25 10.20
N HIS A 285 5.40 3.69 11.06
CA HIS A 285 5.54 3.74 12.52
C HIS A 285 6.15 2.46 13.14
N ASP A 286 5.63 1.30 12.76
CA ASP A 286 6.02 0.01 13.35
C ASP A 286 7.36 -0.54 12.79
N PHE A 287 8.01 0.17 11.86
CA PHE A 287 9.23 -0.27 11.16
C PHE A 287 10.51 0.43 11.61
N GLY A 288 10.52 1.02 12.81
CA GLY A 288 11.75 1.49 13.45
C GLY A 288 12.71 0.33 13.72
N MET A 289 14.00 0.50 13.39
CA MET A 289 15.04 -0.52 13.60
C MET A 289 16.02 -0.09 14.69
N THR A 290 16.67 1.05 14.54
CA THR A 290 17.66 1.62 15.45
C THR A 290 17.19 2.93 16.09
N ALA A 291 16.07 3.46 15.66
CA ALA A 291 15.37 4.59 16.25
C ALA A 291 13.88 4.29 16.36
N ASP A 292 13.22 4.94 17.28
CA ASP A 292 11.76 4.92 17.41
C ASP A 292 11.17 6.15 16.68
N PRO A 293 9.96 6.04 16.09
CA PRO A 293 9.28 7.17 15.50
C PRO A 293 8.91 8.20 16.58
N SER A 294 8.95 9.48 16.21
CA SER A 294 8.53 10.58 17.09
C SER A 294 7.49 11.43 16.33
N PRO A 295 6.20 11.08 16.43
CA PRO A 295 5.15 11.81 15.73
C PRO A 295 5.12 13.29 16.10
N VAL A 296 5.07 14.18 15.11
CA VAL A 296 4.91 15.63 15.33
C VAL A 296 3.57 15.91 16.00
N ALA A 297 2.56 15.12 15.67
CA ALA A 297 1.23 15.17 16.29
C ALA A 297 1.26 15.03 17.81
N ALA A 298 2.23 14.32 18.38
CA ALA A 298 2.40 14.18 19.82
C ALA A 298 2.80 15.52 20.51
N GLN A 299 3.36 16.47 19.76
CA GLN A 299 3.78 17.79 20.24
C GLN A 299 2.76 18.89 19.96
N ASP A 300 1.64 18.55 19.29
CA ASP A 300 0.62 19.52 18.89
C ASP A 300 -0.64 19.41 19.74
N ASP A 301 -0.92 20.45 20.51
CA ASP A 301 -2.19 20.64 21.23
C ASP A 301 -3.11 21.71 20.60
N GLY A 302 -2.59 22.44 19.61
CA GLY A 302 -3.33 23.48 18.87
C GLY A 302 -4.22 22.95 17.75
N GLY A 303 -4.11 21.67 17.36
CA GLY A 303 -4.89 21.08 16.29
C GLY A 303 -4.38 21.42 14.89
N HIS A 304 -3.11 21.77 14.76
CA HIS A 304 -2.45 22.02 13.49
C HIS A 304 -2.02 20.74 12.78
N VAL A 305 -1.83 19.64 13.52
CA VAL A 305 -1.40 18.35 12.93
C VAL A 305 -2.61 17.44 12.73
N VAL A 306 -2.76 16.95 11.50
CA VAL A 306 -3.67 15.87 11.13
C VAL A 306 -2.83 14.63 10.92
N TYR A 307 -2.93 13.68 11.83
CA TYR A 307 -2.07 12.52 11.92
C TYR A 307 -2.75 11.28 11.35
N ILE A 308 -2.05 10.54 10.49
CA ILE A 308 -2.55 9.31 9.87
C ILE A 308 -1.61 8.16 10.22
N ARG A 309 -2.10 7.18 10.97
CA ARG A 309 -1.38 5.95 11.31
C ARG A 309 -2.04 4.71 10.70
N SER A 310 -1.31 3.98 9.87
CA SER A 310 -1.83 2.81 9.17
C SER A 310 -1.38 1.50 9.81
N LEU A 311 -2.29 0.52 9.86
CA LEU A 311 -2.02 -0.86 10.25
C LEU A 311 -1.91 -1.80 9.03
N SER A 312 -2.10 -1.28 7.81
CA SER A 312 -2.14 -2.11 6.59
C SER A 312 -0.80 -2.76 6.23
N LYS A 313 0.34 -2.14 6.62
CA LYS A 313 1.66 -2.70 6.34
C LYS A 313 2.17 -3.59 7.47
N SER A 314 1.90 -3.24 8.73
CA SER A 314 2.43 -3.95 9.90
C SER A 314 1.57 -5.13 10.34
N VAL A 315 0.24 -5.01 10.23
CA VAL A 315 -0.70 -6.10 10.58
C VAL A 315 -0.97 -6.98 9.37
N SER A 316 -1.60 -6.42 8.34
CA SER A 316 -1.88 -7.15 7.09
C SER A 316 -2.40 -6.20 6.00
N PRO A 317 -1.98 -6.37 4.74
CA PRO A 317 -2.56 -5.66 3.60
C PRO A 317 -4.08 -5.88 3.44
N ALA A 318 -4.60 -7.01 3.93
CA ALA A 318 -6.03 -7.34 3.88
C ALA A 318 -6.87 -6.56 4.90
N VAL A 319 -6.27 -6.07 5.98
CA VAL A 319 -7.00 -5.37 7.06
C VAL A 319 -7.48 -3.99 6.61
N ARG A 320 -6.66 -3.25 5.87
CA ARG A 320 -7.02 -1.93 5.34
C ARG A 320 -7.64 -1.00 6.39
N VAL A 321 -7.03 -0.87 7.56
CA VAL A 321 -7.44 0.00 8.66
C VAL A 321 -6.35 1.00 8.98
N ALA A 322 -6.74 2.26 9.18
CA ALA A 322 -5.88 3.32 9.72
C ALA A 322 -6.69 4.23 10.65
N GLY A 323 -6.03 4.86 11.60
CA GLY A 323 -6.55 5.96 12.40
C GLY A 323 -6.14 7.29 11.78
N LEU A 324 -7.10 8.18 11.61
CA LEU A 324 -6.87 9.57 11.28
C LEU A 324 -7.25 10.40 12.50
N ILE A 325 -6.32 11.17 13.05
CA ILE A 325 -6.49 11.96 14.26
C ILE A 325 -6.47 13.43 13.88
N ALA A 326 -7.52 14.14 14.24
CA ALA A 326 -7.65 15.59 14.03
C ALA A 326 -8.53 16.21 15.10
N ARG A 327 -8.33 17.48 15.41
CA ARG A 327 -9.08 18.19 16.44
C ARG A 327 -10.03 19.25 15.87
N GLY A 328 -11.04 19.59 16.61
CA GLY A 328 -11.93 20.72 16.33
C GLY A 328 -12.68 20.64 15.00
N PRO A 329 -12.80 21.77 14.25
CA PRO A 329 -13.51 21.83 12.99
C PRO A 329 -12.91 20.96 11.89
N ALA A 330 -11.60 20.75 11.87
CA ALA A 330 -10.92 19.88 10.92
C ALA A 330 -11.44 18.43 11.02
N ARG A 331 -11.53 17.90 12.25
CA ARG A 331 -12.10 16.57 12.49
C ARG A 331 -13.54 16.44 11.97
N LYS A 332 -14.37 17.46 12.21
CA LYS A 332 -15.77 17.42 11.73
C LYS A 332 -15.84 17.34 10.21
N ARG A 333 -15.02 18.11 9.49
CA ARG A 333 -14.94 18.06 8.02
C ARG A 333 -14.44 16.73 7.51
N ILE A 334 -13.37 16.18 8.12
CA ILE A 334 -12.80 14.88 7.79
C ILE A 334 -13.84 13.78 7.99
N LEU A 335 -14.54 13.75 9.12
CA LEU A 335 -15.58 12.76 9.38
C LEU A 335 -16.72 12.84 8.35
N ALA A 336 -17.18 14.04 8.03
CA ALA A 336 -18.24 14.23 7.04
C ALA A 336 -17.81 13.75 5.65
N ASP A 337 -16.56 14.02 5.24
CA ASP A 337 -16.02 13.56 3.96
C ASP A 337 -15.87 12.03 3.92
N ALA A 338 -15.33 11.43 4.98
CA ALA A 338 -15.20 9.97 5.09
C ALA A 338 -16.56 9.25 5.06
N GLN A 339 -17.59 9.82 5.71
CA GLN A 339 -18.96 9.32 5.67
C GLN A 339 -19.57 9.41 4.28
N ALA A 340 -19.33 10.50 3.56
CA ALA A 340 -19.83 10.68 2.20
C ALA A 340 -19.19 9.70 1.21
N GLU A 341 -17.92 9.31 1.44
CA GLU A 341 -17.20 8.37 0.58
C GLU A 341 -17.56 6.91 0.85
N SER A 342 -17.53 6.47 2.11
CA SER A 342 -17.60 5.06 2.45
C SER A 342 -18.57 4.70 3.58
N MET A 343 -19.33 5.66 4.11
CA MET A 343 -20.23 5.56 5.27
C MET A 343 -19.48 5.13 6.54
N TYR A 344 -18.78 3.99 6.50
CA TYR A 344 -17.98 3.43 7.61
C TYR A 344 -16.97 2.41 7.10
N VAL A 345 -15.94 2.15 7.87
CA VAL A 345 -15.01 1.04 7.63
C VAL A 345 -15.61 -0.25 8.19
N SER A 346 -15.42 -1.37 7.50
CA SER A 346 -15.94 -2.69 7.93
C SER A 346 -15.64 -3.00 9.40
N GLY A 347 -16.67 -3.31 10.16
CA GLY A 347 -16.58 -3.67 11.59
C GLY A 347 -15.69 -4.89 11.82
N VAL A 348 -15.76 -5.89 10.94
CA VAL A 348 -14.91 -7.09 11.00
C VAL A 348 -13.43 -6.72 10.87
N LEU A 349 -13.07 -5.86 9.92
CA LEU A 349 -11.67 -5.48 9.72
C LEU A 349 -11.13 -4.64 10.88
N GLN A 350 -11.97 -3.78 11.45
CA GLN A 350 -11.63 -3.02 12.66
C GLN A 350 -11.43 -3.95 13.86
N ALA A 351 -12.33 -4.91 14.08
CA ALA A 351 -12.21 -5.88 15.16
C ALA A 351 -10.96 -6.76 15.02
N VAL A 352 -10.64 -7.19 13.79
CA VAL A 352 -9.39 -7.93 13.50
C VAL A 352 -8.17 -7.08 13.80
N ALA A 353 -8.14 -5.82 13.35
CA ALA A 353 -7.02 -4.92 13.62
C ALA A 353 -6.79 -4.76 15.13
N LEU A 354 -7.85 -4.41 15.87
CA LEU A 354 -7.82 -4.23 17.32
C LEU A 354 -7.36 -5.50 18.05
N ASP A 355 -7.93 -6.64 17.69
CA ASP A 355 -7.56 -7.93 18.30
C ASP A 355 -6.07 -8.23 18.11
N VAL A 356 -5.50 -8.02 16.93
CA VAL A 356 -4.07 -8.25 16.68
C VAL A 356 -3.20 -7.33 17.52
N VAL A 357 -3.46 -6.02 17.52
CA VAL A 357 -2.57 -5.03 18.15
C VAL A 357 -2.66 -5.03 19.68
N THR A 358 -3.74 -5.56 20.24
CA THR A 358 -3.92 -5.68 21.71
C THR A 358 -3.37 -6.99 22.29
N GLN A 359 -3.00 -7.98 21.44
CA GLN A 359 -2.39 -9.23 21.93
C GLN A 359 -0.98 -8.99 22.50
N PRO A 360 -0.61 -9.63 23.61
CA PRO A 360 0.77 -9.56 24.13
C PRO A 360 1.82 -10.01 23.10
N ALA A 361 1.45 -10.96 22.24
CA ALA A 361 2.30 -11.47 21.16
C ALA A 361 2.60 -10.41 20.07
N TRP A 362 1.81 -9.33 19.95
CA TRP A 362 2.06 -8.22 19.04
C TRP A 362 3.39 -7.52 19.34
N ARG A 363 3.65 -7.15 20.59
CA ARG A 363 4.92 -6.53 20.98
C ARG A 363 6.13 -7.43 20.73
N THR A 364 5.97 -8.75 20.91
CA THR A 364 7.00 -9.72 20.60
C THR A 364 7.24 -9.83 19.10
N HIS A 365 6.18 -9.79 18.30
CA HIS A 365 6.27 -9.73 16.85
C HIS A 365 7.04 -8.48 16.38
N LEU A 366 6.71 -7.29 16.88
CA LEU A 366 7.40 -6.05 16.52
C LEU A 366 8.90 -6.08 16.84
N ARG A 367 9.30 -6.63 18.01
CA ARG A 367 10.73 -6.79 18.34
C ARG A 367 11.45 -7.71 17.35
N ARG A 368 10.84 -8.84 16.96
CA ARG A 368 11.39 -9.73 15.94
C ARG A 368 11.46 -9.06 14.58
N LEU A 369 10.42 -8.35 14.18
CA LEU A 369 10.34 -7.61 12.93
C LEU A 369 11.47 -6.56 12.83
N ARG A 370 11.68 -5.78 13.89
CA ARG A 370 12.78 -4.79 13.99
C ARG A 370 14.15 -5.43 13.74
N HIS A 371 14.41 -6.57 14.37
CA HIS A 371 15.68 -7.29 14.22
C HIS A 371 15.86 -7.82 12.78
N GLU A 372 14.83 -8.43 12.23
CA GLU A 372 14.84 -8.99 10.89
C GLU A 372 15.02 -7.92 9.81
N LEU A 373 14.28 -6.80 9.91
CA LEU A 373 14.42 -5.68 8.99
C LEU A 373 15.82 -5.08 9.02
N LYS A 374 16.42 -4.96 10.23
CA LYS A 374 17.80 -4.48 10.38
C LYS A 374 18.78 -5.39 9.65
N ALA A 375 18.70 -6.71 9.86
CA ALA A 375 19.58 -7.67 9.21
C ALA A 375 19.45 -7.62 7.67
N ARG A 376 18.23 -7.53 7.15
CA ARG A 376 17.98 -7.43 5.71
C ARG A 376 18.46 -6.12 5.10
N ARG A 377 18.22 -5.00 5.80
CA ARG A 377 18.74 -3.69 5.39
C ARG A 377 20.26 -3.73 5.30
N ASP A 378 20.93 -4.22 6.34
CA ASP A 378 22.39 -4.25 6.41
C ASP A 378 22.94 -5.15 5.28
N LEU A 379 22.34 -6.31 5.03
CA LEU A 379 22.72 -7.19 3.92
C LEU A 379 22.59 -6.52 2.56
N LEU A 380 21.48 -5.79 2.31
CA LEU A 380 21.30 -5.11 1.02
C LEU A 380 22.26 -3.91 0.88
N VAL A 381 22.53 -3.18 1.97
CA VAL A 381 23.53 -2.09 2.00
C VAL A 381 24.92 -2.60 1.65
N ASP A 382 25.36 -3.68 2.31
CA ASP A 382 26.69 -4.26 2.09
C ASP A 382 26.79 -4.85 0.67
N SER A 383 25.73 -5.49 0.17
CA SER A 383 25.66 -6.01 -1.20
C SER A 383 25.80 -4.88 -2.25
N LEU A 384 25.12 -3.75 -2.03
CA LEU A 384 25.23 -2.59 -2.94
C LEU A 384 26.65 -1.98 -2.93
N ARG A 385 27.25 -1.83 -1.74
CA ARG A 385 28.60 -1.31 -1.58
C ARG A 385 29.63 -2.18 -2.29
N GLU A 386 29.47 -3.49 -2.20
CA GLU A 386 30.40 -4.45 -2.81
C GLU A 386 30.22 -4.57 -4.32
N HIS A 387 28.97 -4.64 -4.78
CA HIS A 387 28.67 -5.06 -6.15
C HIS A 387 28.14 -3.95 -7.06
N ALA A 388 27.63 -2.85 -6.51
CA ALA A 388 27.04 -1.73 -7.27
C ALA A 388 27.49 -0.35 -6.72
N PRO A 389 28.81 -0.05 -6.67
CA PRO A 389 29.32 1.19 -6.08
C PRO A 389 28.83 2.46 -6.81
N GLY A 390 28.36 2.34 -8.06
CA GLY A 390 27.70 3.43 -8.78
C GLY A 390 26.32 3.81 -8.26
N ALA A 391 25.67 2.97 -7.45
CA ALA A 391 24.43 3.27 -6.75
C ALA A 391 24.72 3.78 -5.34
N GLN A 392 24.89 5.10 -5.22
CA GLN A 392 25.32 5.73 -3.97
C GLN A 392 24.16 5.94 -3.02
N LEU A 393 24.25 5.39 -1.81
CA LEU A 393 23.28 5.63 -0.74
C LEU A 393 23.59 7.00 -0.11
N GLU A 394 22.60 7.91 -0.10
CA GLU A 394 22.75 9.19 0.61
C GLU A 394 22.87 8.97 2.12
N ALA A 395 22.15 7.98 2.64
CA ALA A 395 22.22 7.55 4.03
C ALA A 395 21.69 6.13 4.20
N VAL A 396 22.01 5.52 5.34
CA VAL A 396 21.43 4.23 5.77
C VAL A 396 20.26 4.52 6.70
N PRO A 397 19.01 4.18 6.33
CA PRO A 397 17.83 4.54 7.12
C PRO A 397 17.80 3.80 8.46
N GLN A 398 17.29 4.47 9.49
CA GLN A 398 17.13 3.92 10.84
C GLN A 398 15.82 3.13 11.02
N GLY A 399 14.96 3.13 10.01
CA GLY A 399 13.67 2.47 9.97
C GLY A 399 13.09 2.46 8.55
N GLY A 400 11.84 2.03 8.41
CA GLY A 400 11.17 1.91 7.12
C GLY A 400 11.44 0.60 6.42
N LEU A 401 11.30 0.59 5.10
CA LEU A 401 11.33 -0.62 4.28
C LEU A 401 12.26 -0.53 3.07
N ASN A 402 12.88 0.65 2.81
CA ASN A 402 13.52 0.92 1.53
C ASN A 402 14.86 1.62 1.70
N LEU A 403 15.76 1.35 0.75
CA LEU A 403 16.93 2.17 0.48
C LEU A 403 16.63 3.12 -0.67
N TRP A 404 17.23 4.31 -0.63
CA TRP A 404 17.20 5.31 -1.67
C TRP A 404 18.62 5.55 -2.17
N ALA A 405 18.87 5.22 -3.43
CA ALA A 405 20.21 5.31 -4.00
C ALA A 405 20.24 6.24 -5.20
N ARG A 406 21.20 7.16 -5.21
CA ARG A 406 21.50 8.05 -6.33
C ARG A 406 22.39 7.32 -7.33
N LEU A 407 22.05 7.46 -8.61
CA LEU A 407 22.84 7.00 -9.75
C LEU A 407 23.64 8.17 -10.35
N PRO A 408 24.68 7.90 -11.15
CA PRO A 408 25.36 8.96 -11.91
C PRO A 408 24.39 9.71 -12.81
N ASP A 409 24.53 11.02 -12.91
CA ASP A 409 23.60 11.89 -13.66
C ASP A 409 23.59 11.60 -15.18
N ALA A 410 24.66 11.02 -15.71
CA ALA A 410 24.78 10.65 -17.13
C ALA A 410 23.94 9.39 -17.51
N VAL A 411 23.41 8.69 -16.53
CA VAL A 411 22.71 7.41 -16.76
C VAL A 411 21.25 7.66 -17.13
N ASP A 412 20.76 6.96 -18.15
CA ASP A 412 19.34 6.88 -18.47
C ASP A 412 18.62 5.92 -17.48
N LEU A 413 17.87 6.48 -16.53
CA LEU A 413 17.13 5.72 -15.51
C LEU A 413 16.15 4.72 -16.13
N GLY A 414 15.43 5.10 -17.19
CA GLY A 414 14.48 4.24 -17.86
C GLY A 414 15.15 2.99 -18.43
N ARG A 415 16.31 3.18 -19.08
CA ARG A 415 17.13 2.10 -19.61
C ARG A 415 17.65 1.18 -18.49
N VAL A 416 18.17 1.73 -17.39
CA VAL A 416 18.66 0.95 -16.24
C VAL A 416 17.54 0.09 -15.66
N VAL A 417 16.36 0.65 -15.40
CA VAL A 417 15.21 -0.09 -14.87
C VAL A 417 14.81 -1.23 -15.82
N GLN A 418 14.78 -0.97 -17.12
CA GLN A 418 14.40 -1.98 -18.12
C GLN A 418 15.46 -3.08 -18.26
N GLU A 419 16.74 -2.76 -18.25
CA GLU A 419 17.83 -3.74 -18.33
C GLU A 419 17.87 -4.61 -17.07
N CYS A 420 17.72 -4.02 -15.86
CA CYS A 420 17.57 -4.78 -14.62
C CYS A 420 16.40 -5.74 -14.69
N LYS A 421 15.23 -5.28 -15.14
CA LYS A 421 14.03 -6.10 -15.30
C LYS A 421 14.25 -7.26 -16.28
N SER A 422 14.93 -7.00 -17.41
CA SER A 422 15.25 -8.04 -18.41
C SER A 422 16.23 -9.07 -17.85
N ALA A 423 17.07 -8.71 -16.89
CA ALA A 423 17.96 -9.60 -16.16
C ALA A 423 17.32 -10.24 -14.89
N GLY A 424 15.99 -10.12 -14.72
CA GLY A 424 15.24 -10.73 -13.62
C GLY A 424 15.28 -9.94 -12.31
N VAL A 425 15.76 -8.69 -12.29
CA VAL A 425 15.80 -7.83 -11.09
C VAL A 425 14.84 -6.65 -11.26
N ILE A 426 13.83 -6.54 -10.41
CA ILE A 426 12.83 -5.47 -10.49
C ILE A 426 13.12 -4.43 -9.40
N ILE A 427 13.40 -3.19 -9.83
CA ILE A 427 13.72 -2.04 -8.98
C ILE A 427 12.68 -0.92 -9.18
N GLY A 428 12.55 -0.03 -8.21
CA GLY A 428 11.68 1.16 -8.34
C GLY A 428 12.41 2.31 -9.03
N ALA A 429 11.81 2.87 -10.09
CA ALA A 429 12.32 4.07 -10.76
C ALA A 429 12.09 5.29 -9.86
N GLY A 430 13.17 5.98 -9.46
CA GLY A 430 13.09 7.09 -8.50
C GLY A 430 12.22 8.26 -8.96
N SER A 431 12.06 8.45 -10.26
CA SER A 431 11.21 9.50 -10.83
C SER A 431 9.74 9.42 -10.36
N GLU A 432 9.26 8.23 -9.97
CA GLU A 432 7.90 8.02 -9.48
C GLU A 432 7.60 8.73 -8.15
N TRP A 433 8.65 9.14 -7.40
CA TRP A 433 8.52 9.79 -6.09
C TRP A 433 8.68 11.31 -6.14
N PHE A 434 8.86 11.89 -7.31
CA PHE A 434 8.94 13.34 -7.46
C PHE A 434 7.60 13.91 -7.92
N PRO A 435 7.04 14.89 -7.19
CA PRO A 435 5.81 15.57 -7.59
C PRO A 435 6.03 16.56 -8.74
N ALA A 436 7.29 16.88 -9.03
CA ALA A 436 7.77 17.71 -10.13
C ALA A 436 8.96 17.02 -10.80
N GLU A 437 9.81 17.76 -11.52
CA GLU A 437 11.01 17.23 -12.14
C GLU A 437 11.98 16.66 -11.09
N PRO A 438 12.54 15.43 -11.33
CA PRO A 438 13.52 14.83 -10.44
C PRO A 438 14.80 15.68 -10.35
N THR A 439 15.38 15.75 -9.15
CA THR A 439 16.63 16.47 -8.90
C THR A 439 17.88 15.65 -9.24
N GLY A 440 17.71 14.46 -9.78
CA GLY A 440 18.78 13.52 -10.19
C GLY A 440 18.22 12.16 -10.53
N GLN A 441 19.10 11.23 -10.87
CA GLN A 441 18.73 9.86 -11.17
C GLN A 441 18.74 9.03 -9.88
N TYR A 442 17.62 8.43 -9.53
CA TYR A 442 17.48 7.65 -8.29
C TYR A 442 16.82 6.31 -8.54
N ILE A 443 17.14 5.34 -7.70
CA ILE A 443 16.42 4.08 -7.58
C ILE A 443 15.99 3.84 -6.14
N ARG A 444 14.82 3.22 -5.98
CA ARG A 444 14.33 2.78 -4.69
C ARG A 444 14.38 1.25 -4.61
N LEU A 445 14.94 0.73 -3.51
CA LEU A 445 15.15 -0.69 -3.29
C LEU A 445 14.50 -1.11 -1.97
N ASN A 446 13.61 -2.11 -2.02
CA ASN A 446 12.93 -2.64 -0.84
C ASN A 446 13.73 -3.78 -0.22
N TYR A 447 14.15 -3.63 1.03
CA TYR A 447 14.80 -4.71 1.81
C TYR A 447 13.80 -5.59 2.60
N ALA A 448 12.53 -5.21 2.65
CA ALA A 448 11.48 -6.02 3.27
C ALA A 448 10.80 -7.00 2.29
N GLY A 449 11.29 -7.08 1.06
CA GLY A 449 10.80 -7.98 0.01
C GLY A 449 11.15 -9.44 0.24
N PRO A 450 10.66 -10.33 -0.66
CA PRO A 450 10.93 -11.76 -0.58
C PRO A 450 12.40 -12.07 -0.89
N ASN A 451 12.85 -13.24 -0.39
CA ASN A 451 14.15 -13.83 -0.70
C ASN A 451 15.37 -12.91 -0.45
N PRO A 452 15.64 -12.50 0.81
CA PRO A 452 16.79 -11.64 1.11
C PRO A 452 18.13 -12.28 0.72
N GLY A 453 18.22 -13.63 0.64
CA GLY A 453 19.40 -14.33 0.16
C GLY A 453 19.81 -14.00 -1.28
N ALA A 454 18.89 -13.45 -2.10
CA ALA A 454 19.18 -13.02 -3.46
C ALA A 454 19.66 -11.55 -3.57
N PHE A 455 19.75 -10.80 -2.46
CA PHE A 455 20.20 -9.40 -2.50
C PHE A 455 21.60 -9.21 -3.09
N PRO A 456 22.61 -10.06 -2.77
CA PRO A 456 23.92 -9.93 -3.42
C PRO A 456 23.87 -10.12 -4.95
N GLU A 457 23.05 -11.04 -5.43
CA GLU A 457 22.85 -11.25 -6.88
C GLU A 457 22.14 -10.05 -7.52
N GLY A 458 21.07 -9.55 -6.88
CA GLY A 458 20.37 -8.34 -7.32
C GLY A 458 21.29 -7.13 -7.40
N ALA A 459 22.13 -6.90 -6.39
CA ALA A 459 23.11 -5.83 -6.35
C ALA A 459 24.18 -5.99 -7.46
N ARG A 460 24.65 -7.23 -7.69
CA ARG A 460 25.61 -7.51 -8.78
C ARG A 460 25.01 -7.18 -10.16
N THR A 461 23.76 -7.56 -10.38
CA THR A 461 23.05 -7.24 -11.63
C THR A 461 22.92 -5.73 -11.82
N ILE A 462 22.51 -5.00 -10.77
CA ILE A 462 22.46 -3.52 -10.81
C ILE A 462 23.81 -2.93 -11.17
N GLY A 463 24.90 -3.39 -10.53
CA GLY A 463 26.27 -2.92 -10.81
C GLY A 463 26.71 -3.19 -12.25
N GLN A 464 26.41 -4.36 -12.79
CA GLN A 464 26.72 -4.70 -14.20
C GLN A 464 25.96 -3.83 -15.19
N VAL A 465 24.68 -3.55 -14.92
CA VAL A 465 23.86 -2.67 -15.75
C VAL A 465 24.42 -1.24 -15.71
N LEU A 466 24.75 -0.72 -14.53
CA LEU A 466 25.33 0.62 -14.37
C LEU A 466 26.67 0.74 -15.10
N ALA A 467 27.56 -0.25 -15.02
CA ALA A 467 28.85 -0.25 -15.70
C ALA A 467 28.74 -0.26 -17.24
N ARG A 468 27.60 -0.64 -17.81
CA ARG A 468 27.34 -0.58 -19.25
C ARG A 468 26.63 0.71 -19.66
N ALA A 469 26.03 1.41 -18.72
CA ALA A 469 25.24 2.61 -18.96
C ALA A 469 26.05 3.91 -18.76
N THR A 470 27.20 3.82 -18.13
CA THR A 470 28.24 4.87 -18.03
C THR A 470 29.28 4.73 -19.15
#